data_f47ee93a8285dd7c1098e63b396fda42
#
_entry.id   f47ee93a8285dd7c1098e63b396fda42
#
_cell.length_a   1.000
_cell.length_b   1.000
_cell.length_c   1.000
_cell.angle_alpha   90.00
_cell.angle_beta   90.00
_cell.angle_gamma   90.00
#
_symmetry.space_group_name_H-M   'P 1'
#
loop_
_entity.id
_entity.type
_entity.pdbx_description
1 polymer ?
#
loop_
_entity_poly.entity_id
_entity_poly.type
_entity_poly.pdbx_seq_one_letter_code
_entity_poly.pdbx_strand_id
1 'polypeptide(L)'
;MRGAASAALLTALVLSAPAGAAAPTLRVAGRTPLVLEGRGFKAGEHVRVSLITGLGPRFQGATVTAAGSFRVAYRVPLVGCGKPFAARARGDHGSTAFVVLGKAARCVPPPPRD
;
A
#
# COMPACT_ATOMS: atom_id res chain seq x y z
N MET A 1 -55.75 -24.65 -2.06
CA MET A 1 -55.21 -24.45 -2.02
C MET A 1 -54.39 -24.04 -1.87
N ARG A 2 -53.92 -23.88 -1.72
CA ARG A 2 -53.16 -23.57 -1.64
C ARG A 2 -52.19 -23.16 -1.63
N GLY A 3 -51.74 -23.02 -1.57
CA GLY A 3 -50.78 -22.69 -1.50
C GLY A 3 -49.90 -22.17 -1.44
N ALA A 4 -49.51 -22.06 -1.47
CA ALA A 4 -48.64 -21.58 -1.44
C ALA A 4 -47.64 -21.21 -1.29
N ALA A 5 -47.15 -21.20 -1.28
CA ALA A 5 -46.12 -20.92 -1.21
C ALA A 5 -45.23 -20.33 -1.07
N SER A 6 -44.95 -20.09 -1.08
CA SER A 6 -44.09 -19.54 -1.07
C SER A 6 -43.08 -19.25 -0.86
N ALA A 7 -42.65 -19.23 -0.82
CA ALA A 7 -41.62 -19.00 -0.69
C ALA A 7 -40.67 -18.48 -0.58
N ALA A 8 -40.34 -18.34 -0.50
CA ALA A 8 -39.31 -17.90 -0.45
C ALA A 8 -38.36 -17.48 -0.37
N LEU A 9 -38.03 -17.33 -0.38
CA LEU A 9 -37.05 -16.92 -0.41
C LEU A 9 -36.07 -16.45 -0.15
N LEU A 10 -35.68 -16.45 0.04
CA LEU A 10 -34.68 -16.10 0.24
C LEU A 10 -33.77 -15.66 0.20
N THR A 11 -33.50 -15.45 0.12
CA THR A 11 -32.71 -14.99 0.04
C THR A 11 -31.70 -14.72 0.42
N ALA A 12 -31.20 -14.83 0.53
CA ALA A 12 -30.16 -14.71 0.89
C ALA A 12 -29.28 -13.95 0.90
N LEU A 13 -29.09 -13.56 0.75
CA LEU A 13 -28.26 -12.88 0.66
C LEU A 13 -27.17 -12.74 1.12
N VAL A 14 -26.64 -12.99 1.20
CA VAL A 14 -25.64 -12.96 1.58
C VAL A 14 -24.76 -12.23 1.63
N LEU A 15 -24.62 -11.81 1.51
CA LEU A 15 -23.80 -11.16 1.51
C LEU A 15 -22.73 -11.10 1.78
N SER A 16 -22.22 -11.28 1.59
CA SER A 16 -21.18 -11.21 1.64
C SER A 16 -20.30 -10.49 1.99
N ALA A 17 -20.03 -10.43 2.45
CA ALA A 17 -19.26 -9.75 2.88
C ALA A 17 -18.09 -9.90 2.60
N PRO A 18 -17.46 -9.30 2.52
CA PRO A 18 -16.29 -9.17 2.21
C PRO A 18 -15.48 -9.70 3.01
N ALA A 19 -15.88 -10.35 3.62
CA ALA A 19 -15.10 -10.90 4.32
C ALA A 19 -13.98 -11.05 3.65
N GLY A 20 -13.98 -11.26 2.78
CA GLY A 20 -12.92 -11.48 2.25
C GLY A 20 -12.22 -10.40 1.82
N ALA A 21 -12.56 -9.36 2.05
CA ALA A 21 -11.82 -8.26 1.63
C ALA A 21 -10.44 -8.48 2.07
N ALA A 22 -9.55 -8.61 1.16
CA ALA A 22 -8.16 -8.74 1.49
C ALA A 22 -7.68 -7.48 2.16
N ALA A 23 -6.72 -7.60 3.04
CA ALA A 23 -6.09 -6.45 3.64
C ALA A 23 -5.42 -5.62 2.55
N PRO A 24 -5.30 -4.31 2.73
CA PRO A 24 -4.59 -3.49 1.76
C PRO A 24 -3.17 -3.98 1.57
N THR A 25 -2.69 -3.89 0.34
CA THR A 25 -1.33 -4.31 0.01
C THR A 25 -0.58 -3.19 -0.69
N LEU A 26 0.74 -3.24 -0.57
CA LEU A 26 1.64 -2.31 -1.22
C LEU A 26 2.71 -3.14 -1.91
N ARG A 27 3.01 -2.80 -3.15
CA ARG A 27 4.02 -3.56 -3.90
C ARG A 27 4.83 -2.65 -4.80
N VAL A 28 5.98 -3.14 -5.22
CA VAL A 28 6.83 -2.42 -6.15
C VAL A 28 6.33 -2.70 -7.55
N ALA A 29 5.93 -1.64 -8.26
CA ALA A 29 5.46 -1.76 -9.63
C ALA A 29 6.55 -1.38 -10.64
N GLY A 30 7.60 -0.71 -10.21
CA GLY A 30 8.73 -0.35 -11.05
C GLY A 30 9.88 0.11 -10.19
N ARG A 31 11.09 0.04 -10.73
CA ARG A 31 12.27 0.39 -9.96
C ARG A 31 13.05 1.58 -10.50
N THR A 32 12.78 1.99 -11.72
CA THR A 32 13.49 3.13 -12.33
C THR A 32 12.52 3.96 -13.14
N PRO A 33 11.87 4.93 -12.52
CA PRO A 33 11.93 5.31 -11.09
C PRO A 33 11.24 4.28 -10.21
N LEU A 34 11.43 4.41 -8.93
CA LEU A 34 10.73 3.53 -8.00
C LEU A 34 9.26 3.89 -8.00
N VAL A 35 8.42 2.95 -8.37
CA VAL A 35 6.96 3.12 -8.37
C VAL A 35 6.36 2.11 -7.42
N LEU A 36 5.54 2.60 -6.51
CA LEU A 36 4.83 1.75 -5.57
C LEU A 36 3.35 1.78 -5.91
N GLU A 37 2.71 0.63 -5.86
CA GLU A 37 1.30 0.49 -6.14
C GLU A 37 0.59 -0.07 -4.92
N GLY A 38 -0.50 0.59 -4.52
CA GLY A 38 -1.34 0.10 -3.44
C GLY A 38 -2.64 -0.45 -3.99
N ARG A 39 -3.16 -1.47 -3.36
CA ARG A 39 -4.45 -2.07 -3.71
C ARG A 39 -5.21 -2.45 -2.46
N GLY A 40 -6.52 -2.53 -2.58
CA GLY A 40 -7.36 -2.89 -1.46
C GLY A 40 -7.61 -1.75 -0.49
N PHE A 41 -7.31 -0.53 -0.90
CA PHE A 41 -7.60 0.66 -0.10
C PHE A 41 -9.03 1.12 -0.37
N LYS A 42 -9.53 2.00 0.47
CA LYS A 42 -10.90 2.50 0.30
C LYS A 42 -10.93 3.58 -0.77
N ALA A 43 -11.91 3.47 -1.66
CA ALA A 43 -12.03 4.44 -2.75
C ALA A 43 -12.12 5.86 -2.19
N GLY A 44 -11.37 6.78 -2.79
CA GLY A 44 -11.36 8.17 -2.35
C GLY A 44 -10.50 8.45 -1.13
N GLU A 45 -9.92 7.44 -0.52
CA GLU A 45 -9.08 7.63 0.64
C GLU A 45 -7.81 8.38 0.27
N HIS A 46 -7.37 9.27 1.14
CA HIS A 46 -6.10 9.97 0.96
C HIS A 46 -5.03 9.17 1.68
N VAL A 47 -4.01 8.79 0.94
CA VAL A 47 -2.96 7.91 1.44
C VAL A 47 -1.64 8.67 1.48
N ARG A 48 -0.91 8.50 2.57
CA ARG A 48 0.44 9.01 2.69
C ARG A 48 1.38 7.81 2.64
N VAL A 49 2.29 7.83 1.71
CA VAL A 49 3.27 6.76 1.55
C VAL A 49 4.61 7.26 2.06
N SER A 50 5.16 6.55 3.01
CA SER A 50 6.46 6.87 3.61
C SER A 50 7.49 5.89 3.07
N LEU A 51 8.53 6.42 2.45
CA LEU A 51 9.64 5.60 1.97
C LEU A 51 10.75 5.67 3.01
N ILE A 52 11.13 4.54 3.54
CA ILE A 52 12.13 4.46 4.59
C ILE A 52 13.48 4.19 3.96
N THR A 53 14.42 5.12 4.18
CA THR A 53 15.77 5.00 3.63
C THR A 53 16.78 5.23 4.74
N GLY A 54 18.04 4.96 4.45
CA GLY A 54 19.11 5.24 5.39
C GLY A 54 19.36 6.74 5.59
N LEU A 55 18.82 7.58 4.72
CA LEU A 55 18.98 9.03 4.82
C LEU A 55 17.75 9.72 5.42
N GLY A 56 16.80 8.94 5.90
CA GLY A 56 15.59 9.48 6.49
C GLY A 56 14.36 9.19 5.63
N PRO A 57 13.18 9.50 6.14
CA PRO A 57 11.96 9.18 5.43
C PRO A 57 11.67 10.16 4.29
N ARG A 58 11.01 9.68 3.27
CA ARG A 58 10.49 10.50 2.19
C ARG A 58 9.01 10.19 2.04
N PHE A 59 8.22 11.21 1.76
CA PHE A 59 6.78 11.09 1.77
C PHE A 59 6.18 11.47 0.42
N GLN A 60 5.13 10.77 0.04
CA GLN A 60 4.32 11.09 -1.11
C GLN A 60 2.86 10.90 -0.73
N GLY A 61 1.98 11.68 -1.35
CA GLY A 61 0.55 11.54 -1.14
C GLY A 61 -0.11 11.00 -2.38
N ALA A 62 -1.23 10.32 -2.19
CA ALA A 62 -2.02 9.82 -3.30
C ALA A 62 -3.48 9.73 -2.88
N THR A 63 -4.37 9.77 -3.87
CA THR A 63 -5.79 9.57 -3.65
C THR A 63 -6.16 8.24 -4.29
N VAL A 64 -6.86 7.41 -3.53
CA VAL A 64 -7.23 6.08 -3.98
C VAL A 64 -8.32 6.18 -5.03
N THR A 65 -8.16 5.44 -6.13
CA THR A 65 -9.15 5.43 -7.21
C THR A 65 -10.41 4.69 -6.81
N ALA A 66 -11.43 4.75 -7.65
CA ALA A 66 -12.66 4.01 -7.40
C ALA A 66 -12.41 2.50 -7.34
N ALA A 67 -11.35 2.03 -7.96
CA ALA A 67 -11.00 0.60 -7.92
C ALA A 67 -10.21 0.22 -6.68
N GLY A 68 -9.93 1.16 -5.79
CA GLY A 68 -9.19 0.85 -4.56
C GLY A 68 -7.69 0.83 -4.73
N SER A 69 -7.16 1.49 -5.74
CA SER A 69 -5.72 1.46 -6.02
C SER A 69 -5.13 2.86 -6.10
N PHE A 70 -3.82 2.93 -5.96
CA PHE A 70 -3.08 4.16 -6.18
C PHE A 70 -1.66 3.84 -6.61
N ARG A 71 -0.98 4.83 -7.16
CA ARG A 71 0.44 4.71 -7.51
C ARG A 71 1.18 5.96 -7.09
N VAL A 72 2.39 5.78 -6.62
CA VAL A 72 3.29 6.88 -6.30
C VAL A 72 4.65 6.57 -6.88
N ALA A 73 5.35 7.61 -7.33
CA ALA A 73 6.68 7.47 -7.90
C ALA A 73 7.67 8.29 -7.09
N TYR A 74 8.83 7.73 -6.87
CA TYR A 74 9.90 8.40 -6.16
C TYR A 74 11.12 8.53 -7.05
N ARG A 75 11.64 9.72 -7.15
CA ARG A 75 12.89 9.95 -7.85
C ARG A 75 14.02 9.98 -6.82
N VAL A 76 14.44 8.80 -6.42
CA VAL A 76 15.49 8.67 -5.43
C VAL A 76 16.58 7.78 -5.98
N PRO A 77 17.83 8.07 -5.63
CA PRO A 77 18.91 7.19 -6.02
C PRO A 77 18.73 5.85 -5.31
N LEU A 78 18.92 4.78 -6.05
CA LEU A 78 18.82 3.44 -5.48
C LEU A 78 20.21 2.86 -5.22
N VAL A 79 21.17 3.72 -4.95
CA VAL A 79 22.54 3.29 -4.71
C VAL A 79 23.05 3.85 -3.38
N GLY A 80 24.02 3.17 -2.84
CA GLY A 80 24.65 3.60 -1.60
C GLY A 80 23.71 3.51 -0.41
N CYS A 81 23.99 4.28 0.60
CA CYS A 81 23.24 4.22 1.83
C CYS A 81 21.90 4.96 1.75
N GLY A 82 21.66 5.67 0.66
CA GLY A 82 20.35 6.29 0.44
C GLY A 82 19.34 5.37 -0.18
N LYS A 83 19.70 4.13 -0.45
CA LYS A 83 18.80 3.17 -1.09
C LYS A 83 17.59 2.89 -0.20
N PRO A 84 16.37 2.99 -0.73
CA PRO A 84 15.19 2.68 0.06
C PRO A 84 15.12 1.19 0.38
N PHE A 85 14.65 0.87 1.56
CA PHE A 85 14.54 -0.53 1.97
C PHE A 85 13.15 -0.93 2.43
N ALA A 86 12.26 0.01 2.66
CA ALA A 86 10.89 -0.32 3.04
C ALA A 86 9.97 0.85 2.72
N ALA A 87 8.69 0.56 2.61
CA ALA A 87 7.70 1.60 2.40
C ALA A 87 6.44 1.25 3.18
N ARG A 88 5.77 2.27 3.67
CA ARG A 88 4.51 2.12 4.40
C ARG A 88 3.49 3.08 3.82
N ALA A 89 2.30 2.59 3.60
CA ALA A 89 1.19 3.42 3.17
C ALA A 89 0.17 3.50 4.30
N ARG A 90 -0.33 4.70 4.54
CA ARG A 90 -1.31 4.92 5.58
C ARG A 90 -2.40 5.83 5.04
N GLY A 91 -3.63 5.35 5.05
CA GLY A 91 -4.77 6.10 4.58
C GLY A 91 -5.52 6.79 5.71
N ASP A 92 -6.22 7.87 5.38
CA ASP A 92 -6.98 8.62 6.38
C ASP A 92 -8.28 7.92 6.80
N HIS A 93 -8.63 6.82 6.15
CA HIS A 93 -9.76 6.00 6.58
C HIS A 93 -9.30 4.71 7.27
N GLY A 94 -8.04 4.69 7.70
CA GLY A 94 -7.53 3.58 8.49
C GLY A 94 -6.85 2.46 7.73
N SER A 95 -6.77 2.53 6.42
CA SER A 95 -6.07 1.50 5.65
C SER A 95 -4.57 1.63 5.83
N THR A 96 -3.87 0.52 5.99
CA THR A 96 -2.42 0.54 6.11
C THR A 96 -1.83 -0.64 5.35
N ALA A 97 -0.63 -0.44 4.80
CA ALA A 97 0.09 -1.50 4.10
C ALA A 97 1.58 -1.24 4.20
N PHE A 98 2.37 -2.29 4.05
CA PHE A 98 3.81 -2.21 4.23
C PHE A 98 4.49 -3.15 3.23
N VAL A 99 5.64 -2.73 2.71
CA VAL A 99 6.42 -3.59 1.84
C VAL A 99 7.89 -3.41 2.14
N VAL A 100 8.63 -4.52 2.12
CA VAL A 100 10.08 -4.50 2.29
C VAL A 100 10.69 -4.51 0.90
N LEU A 101 11.55 -3.55 0.63
CA LEU A 101 12.19 -3.41 -0.68
C LEU A 101 13.56 -4.08 -0.72
N GLY A 102 14.12 -4.36 0.45
CA GLY A 102 15.43 -4.97 0.56
C GLY A 102 16.01 -4.70 1.92
N LYS A 103 17.21 -5.21 2.16
CA LYS A 103 17.88 -4.99 3.43
C LYS A 103 18.37 -3.56 3.51
N ALA A 104 18.29 -2.99 4.70
CA ALA A 104 18.80 -1.65 4.94
C ALA A 104 20.31 -1.66 4.76
N ALA A 105 20.79 -0.72 3.99
CA ALA A 105 22.22 -0.54 3.85
C ALA A 105 22.68 0.33 5.01
N ARG A 106 23.71 -0.09 5.69
CA ARG A 106 24.26 0.71 6.78
C ARG A 106 25.05 1.87 6.20
N CYS A 107 24.70 3.07 6.63
CA CYS A 107 25.45 4.25 6.25
C CYS A 107 26.54 4.46 7.29
N VAL A 108 27.69 3.89 7.04
CA VAL A 108 28.82 4.04 7.93
C VAL A 108 29.62 5.24 7.44
N PRO A 109 29.85 6.23 8.31
CA PRO A 109 30.66 7.37 7.89
C PRO A 109 32.06 6.89 7.52
N PRO A 110 32.71 7.57 6.57
CA PRO A 110 34.06 7.18 6.23
C PRO A 110 34.98 7.36 7.42
N PRO A 111 36.03 6.56 7.52
CA PRO A 111 36.96 6.70 8.64
C PRO A 111 37.60 8.08 8.58
N PRO A 112 37.98 8.65 9.74
CA PRO A 112 38.60 9.93 9.74
C PRO A 112 39.94 9.87 9.03
N ARG A 113 40.26 10.93 8.37
CA ARG A 113 41.58 11.03 7.73
C ARG A 113 42.59 11.44 8.75
N ASP A 114 43.72 10.83 8.69
CA ASP A 114 44.83 11.21 9.53
C ASP A 114 45.61 12.35 8.94
#